data_d03634a0be2cb0494963953c3ca51552
#
_entry.id   d03634a0be2cb0494963953c3ca51552
#
_cell.length_a   1.000
_cell.length_b   1.000
_cell.length_c   1.000
_cell.angle_alpha   90.00
_cell.angle_beta   90.00
_cell.angle_gamma   90.00
#
_symmetry.space_group_name_H-M   'P 1'
#
loop_
_entity.id
_entity.type
_entity.pdbx_description
1 polymer ?
#
loop_
_entity_poly.entity_id
_entity_poly.type
_entity_poly.pdbx_seq_one_letter_code
_entity_poly.pdbx_strand_id
1 'polypeptide(L)'
;MPALTHLDVVTALDYNVAREIITSFISNYVSEAGARGAVVGLSGGVDSTVTAALAVEALGRDRVLAVFAPHGAVPSEDERDAVAVARQLDVSLRRVDLAPALESLAACIPDFSREDRVAAGNLAVRVRMAVLYYYANKYGMLVLGTSDRSELLLGYFTKYGDGAADVMPIAGLYKVQVREMARRLGFERIAGKPSSPRLWPGHTAEAELGAPYEIIDPILFTLYDAGVPPEIVMREYGPVADLVLARARANAHKLRPPPHPDLTPARRPITPARSTSVQL
;
A
#
# COMPACT_ATOMS: atom_id res chain seq x y z
N MET A 1 -1.44 -12.06 29.43
CA MET A 1 -0.07 -11.89 28.90
C MET A 1 0.26 -10.42 29.06
N PRO A 2 1.51 -10.03 29.36
CA PRO A 2 1.88 -8.62 29.36
C PRO A 2 1.70 -8.04 27.96
N ALA A 3 1.40 -6.74 27.87
CA ALA A 3 1.30 -6.04 26.61
C ALA A 3 2.62 -6.13 25.84
N LEU A 4 2.57 -6.46 24.55
CA LEU A 4 3.74 -6.47 23.68
C LEU A 4 4.21 -5.05 23.41
N THR A 5 5.49 -4.89 23.14
CA THR A 5 6.13 -3.65 22.70
C THR A 5 6.39 -3.68 21.20
N HIS A 6 6.72 -2.54 20.62
CA HIS A 6 7.14 -2.50 19.21
C HIS A 6 8.43 -3.32 18.95
N LEU A 7 9.31 -3.44 19.95
CA LEU A 7 10.51 -4.27 19.83
C LEU A 7 10.17 -5.75 19.72
N ASP A 8 9.14 -6.21 20.42
CA ASP A 8 8.67 -7.59 20.30
C ASP A 8 8.17 -7.86 18.87
N VAL A 9 7.41 -6.91 18.27
CA VAL A 9 6.95 -7.01 16.87
C VAL A 9 8.12 -7.00 15.89
N VAL A 10 9.11 -6.12 16.10
CA VAL A 10 10.31 -6.04 15.26
C VAL A 10 11.11 -7.33 15.33
N THR A 11 11.33 -7.87 16.52
CA THR A 11 12.14 -9.08 16.71
C THR A 11 11.42 -10.38 16.36
N ALA A 12 10.10 -10.35 16.20
CA ALA A 12 9.29 -11.50 15.79
C ALA A 12 9.51 -11.91 14.31
N LEU A 13 10.26 -11.11 13.52
CA LEU A 13 10.50 -11.37 12.10
C LEU A 13 11.97 -11.67 11.82
N ASP A 14 12.23 -12.74 11.08
CA ASP A 14 13.53 -12.92 10.41
C ASP A 14 13.55 -12.13 9.11
N TYR A 15 14.30 -11.03 9.10
CA TYR A 15 14.35 -10.10 7.97
C TYR A 15 15.05 -10.65 6.74
N ASN A 16 15.98 -11.59 6.90
CA ASN A 16 16.66 -12.21 5.77
C ASN A 16 15.69 -13.16 5.05
N VAL A 17 15.00 -14.01 5.81
CA VAL A 17 13.95 -14.89 5.27
C VAL A 17 12.81 -14.10 4.67
N ALA A 18 12.33 -13.04 5.33
CA ALA A 18 11.28 -12.17 4.80
C ALA A 18 11.69 -11.50 3.48
N ARG A 19 12.92 -11.01 3.38
CA ARG A 19 13.49 -10.43 2.16
C ARG A 19 13.52 -11.45 1.02
N GLU A 20 13.99 -12.67 1.26
CA GLU A 20 13.99 -13.74 0.27
C GLU A 20 12.59 -14.12 -0.19
N ILE A 21 11.64 -14.24 0.73
CA ILE A 21 10.24 -14.53 0.41
C ILE A 21 9.64 -13.42 -0.47
N ILE A 22 9.84 -12.15 -0.10
CA ILE A 22 9.25 -11.02 -0.83
C ILE A 22 9.87 -10.89 -2.22
N THR A 23 11.18 -10.99 -2.35
CA THR A 23 11.87 -10.89 -3.64
C THR A 23 11.50 -12.04 -4.57
N SER A 24 11.45 -13.28 -4.06
CA SER A 24 10.96 -14.42 -4.80
C SER A 24 9.52 -14.28 -5.24
N PHE A 25 8.64 -13.79 -4.36
CA PHE A 25 7.24 -13.52 -4.68
C PHE A 25 7.09 -12.50 -5.81
N ILE A 26 7.80 -11.37 -5.76
CA ILE A 26 7.78 -10.35 -6.82
C ILE A 26 8.23 -10.97 -8.15
N SER A 27 9.36 -11.68 -8.17
CA SER A 27 9.93 -12.26 -9.37
C SER A 27 8.99 -13.29 -10.01
N ASN A 28 8.44 -14.20 -9.20
CA ASN A 28 7.53 -15.24 -9.66
C ASN A 28 6.24 -14.63 -10.22
N TYR A 29 5.61 -13.72 -9.48
CA TYR A 29 4.35 -13.10 -9.91
C TYR A 29 4.48 -12.30 -11.20
N VAL A 30 5.55 -11.50 -11.35
CA VAL A 30 5.83 -10.77 -12.58
C VAL A 30 6.07 -11.73 -13.77
N SER A 31 6.75 -12.85 -13.53
CA SER A 31 7.00 -13.87 -14.54
C SER A 31 5.71 -14.61 -14.93
N GLU A 32 4.91 -15.06 -13.98
CA GLU A 32 3.63 -15.75 -14.19
C GLU A 32 2.62 -14.89 -14.93
N ALA A 33 2.60 -13.58 -14.62
CA ALA A 33 1.76 -12.60 -15.33
C ALA A 33 2.26 -12.28 -16.76
N GLY A 34 3.41 -12.80 -17.18
CA GLY A 34 4.04 -12.45 -18.45
C GLY A 34 4.44 -10.97 -18.55
N ALA A 35 4.61 -10.29 -17.43
CA ALA A 35 4.91 -8.87 -17.39
C ALA A 35 6.41 -8.59 -17.59
N ARG A 36 6.72 -7.43 -18.17
CA ARG A 36 8.11 -7.04 -18.49
C ARG A 36 8.88 -6.50 -17.29
N GLY A 37 8.17 -6.12 -16.23
CA GLY A 37 8.74 -5.52 -15.02
C GLY A 37 7.66 -4.92 -14.13
N ALA A 38 8.04 -3.94 -13.32
CA ALA A 38 7.16 -3.32 -12.35
C ALA A 38 7.26 -1.78 -12.34
N VAL A 39 6.14 -1.13 -12.04
CA VAL A 39 6.03 0.31 -11.78
C VAL A 39 5.80 0.49 -10.28
N VAL A 40 6.57 1.37 -9.65
CA VAL A 40 6.44 1.73 -8.22
C VAL A 40 6.23 3.24 -8.08
N GLY A 41 5.20 3.62 -7.34
CA GLY A 41 5.04 5.02 -6.90
C GLY A 41 6.07 5.36 -5.83
N LEU A 42 7.13 6.06 -6.16
CA LEU A 42 8.21 6.41 -5.24
C LEU A 42 7.95 7.79 -4.63
N SER A 43 7.40 7.83 -3.43
CA SER A 43 6.97 9.07 -2.75
C SER A 43 8.07 9.75 -1.93
N GLY A 44 9.22 9.09 -1.70
CA GLY A 44 10.23 9.50 -0.73
C GLY A 44 9.89 9.13 0.72
N GLY A 45 8.85 8.31 0.93
CA GLY A 45 8.50 7.70 2.20
C GLY A 45 9.08 6.28 2.34
N VAL A 46 9.03 5.74 3.57
CA VAL A 46 9.65 4.46 3.91
C VAL A 46 9.07 3.28 3.13
N ASP A 47 7.75 3.22 3.00
CA ASP A 47 7.04 2.10 2.36
C ASP A 47 7.39 1.98 0.88
N SER A 48 7.31 3.10 0.16
CA SER A 48 7.68 3.17 -1.25
C SER A 48 9.15 2.89 -1.50
N THR A 49 10.02 3.28 -0.57
CA THR A 49 11.47 3.01 -0.64
C THR A 49 11.76 1.53 -0.48
N VAL A 50 11.18 0.87 0.53
CA VAL A 50 11.34 -0.57 0.75
C VAL A 50 10.77 -1.38 -0.41
N THR A 51 9.58 -1.01 -0.90
CA THR A 51 8.97 -1.67 -2.06
C THR A 51 9.85 -1.55 -3.31
N ALA A 52 10.39 -0.36 -3.59
CA ALA A 52 11.26 -0.15 -4.74
C ALA A 52 12.58 -0.93 -4.61
N ALA A 53 13.20 -0.92 -3.42
CA ALA A 53 14.45 -1.64 -3.18
C ALA A 53 14.29 -3.16 -3.36
N LEU A 54 13.23 -3.74 -2.80
CA LEU A 54 12.93 -5.17 -2.96
C LEU A 54 12.55 -5.53 -4.40
N ALA A 55 11.87 -4.63 -5.12
CA ALA A 55 11.58 -4.80 -6.54
C ALA A 55 12.86 -4.81 -7.40
N VAL A 56 13.81 -3.92 -7.12
CA VAL A 56 15.10 -3.89 -7.81
C VAL A 56 15.90 -5.15 -7.55
N GLU A 57 15.91 -5.62 -6.32
CA GLU A 57 16.57 -6.86 -5.95
C GLU A 57 15.95 -8.08 -6.66
N ALA A 58 14.64 -8.13 -6.76
CA ALA A 58 13.90 -9.22 -7.37
C ALA A 58 14.01 -9.26 -8.91
N LEU A 59 14.00 -8.10 -9.56
CA LEU A 59 13.80 -7.98 -11.01
C LEU A 59 15.04 -7.43 -11.74
N GLY A 60 15.94 -6.78 -11.02
CA GLY A 60 16.97 -5.93 -11.60
C GLY A 60 16.46 -4.51 -11.93
N ARG A 61 17.35 -3.53 -11.86
CA ARG A 61 17.04 -2.10 -12.02
C ARG A 61 16.37 -1.73 -13.36
N ASP A 62 16.73 -2.42 -14.42
CA ASP A 62 16.23 -2.12 -15.77
C ASP A 62 14.76 -2.55 -15.97
N ARG A 63 14.24 -3.37 -15.06
CA ARG A 63 12.85 -3.84 -15.05
C ARG A 63 11.98 -3.16 -13.99
N VAL A 64 12.48 -2.10 -13.33
CA VAL A 64 11.74 -1.30 -12.36
C VAL A 64 11.66 0.15 -12.81
N LEU A 65 10.45 0.67 -12.91
CA LEU A 65 10.17 2.08 -13.19
C LEU A 65 9.65 2.76 -11.93
N ALA A 66 10.39 3.70 -11.38
CA ALA A 66 9.92 4.56 -10.31
C ALA A 66 9.18 5.79 -10.87
N VAL A 67 8.06 6.14 -10.24
CA VAL A 67 7.27 7.33 -10.60
C VAL A 67 7.07 8.20 -9.38
N PHE A 68 7.56 9.43 -9.41
CA PHE A 68 7.26 10.46 -8.43
C PHE A 68 6.18 11.37 -9.00
N ALA A 69 4.99 11.34 -8.41
CA ALA A 69 3.82 12.06 -8.89
C ALA A 69 3.29 13.04 -7.82
N PRO A 70 3.94 14.22 -7.67
CA PRO A 70 3.54 15.24 -6.72
C PRO A 70 2.22 15.91 -7.12
N HIS A 71 1.51 16.41 -6.12
CA HIS A 71 0.38 17.33 -6.27
C HIS A 71 0.64 18.50 -5.33
N GLY A 72 0.57 19.72 -5.84
CA GLY A 72 0.81 21.04 -5.22
C GLY A 72 1.28 21.22 -3.76
N ALA A 73 0.95 20.30 -2.85
CA ALA A 73 1.27 20.35 -1.43
C ALA A 73 2.48 19.47 -1.02
N VAL A 74 3.16 18.83 -1.98
CA VAL A 74 4.27 17.92 -1.67
C VAL A 74 5.51 18.74 -1.29
N PRO A 75 6.10 18.50 -0.11
CA PRO A 75 7.33 19.16 0.29
C PRO A 75 8.50 18.85 -0.64
N SER A 76 9.35 19.83 -0.89
CA SER A 76 10.58 19.66 -1.68
C SER A 76 11.54 18.62 -1.09
N GLU A 77 11.41 18.32 0.19
CA GLU A 77 12.14 17.24 0.86
C GLU A 77 11.74 15.87 0.36
N ASP A 78 10.45 15.60 0.17
CA ASP A 78 9.95 14.31 -0.34
C ASP A 78 10.45 14.06 -1.76
N GLU A 79 10.53 15.11 -2.60
CA GLU A 79 11.12 15.03 -3.94
C GLU A 79 12.62 14.72 -3.89
N ARG A 80 13.37 15.43 -3.01
CA ARG A 80 14.80 15.14 -2.82
C ARG A 80 15.03 13.71 -2.35
N ASP A 81 14.18 13.21 -1.47
CA ASP A 81 14.24 11.84 -0.95
C ASP A 81 13.96 10.82 -2.05
N ALA A 82 12.90 11.02 -2.84
CA ALA A 82 12.58 10.14 -3.97
C ALA A 82 13.73 10.09 -4.99
N VAL A 83 14.32 11.25 -5.31
CA VAL A 83 15.48 11.35 -6.21
C VAL A 83 16.71 10.63 -5.61
N ALA A 84 16.97 10.80 -4.31
CA ALA A 84 18.10 10.16 -3.65
C ALA A 84 17.95 8.64 -3.65
N VAL A 85 16.75 8.13 -3.31
CA VAL A 85 16.43 6.70 -3.34
C VAL A 85 16.59 6.14 -4.76
N ALA A 86 16.02 6.81 -5.76
CA ALA A 86 16.11 6.36 -7.16
C ALA A 86 17.57 6.29 -7.64
N ARG A 87 18.41 7.25 -7.24
CA ARG A 87 19.85 7.24 -7.53
C ARG A 87 20.58 6.11 -6.82
N GLN A 88 20.29 5.88 -5.54
CA GLN A 88 20.91 4.79 -4.77
C GLN A 88 20.55 3.42 -5.34
N LEU A 89 19.32 3.26 -5.84
CA LEU A 89 18.85 2.03 -6.49
C LEU A 89 19.22 1.95 -7.97
N ASP A 90 19.78 3.01 -8.55
CA ASP A 90 20.12 3.15 -9.96
C ASP A 90 18.92 2.83 -10.89
N VAL A 91 17.73 3.33 -10.54
CA VAL A 91 16.49 3.13 -11.31
C VAL A 91 16.04 4.40 -12.02
N SER A 92 15.34 4.21 -13.14
CA SER A 92 14.71 5.31 -13.85
C SER A 92 13.59 5.94 -13.01
N LEU A 93 13.67 7.26 -12.77
CA LEU A 93 12.62 8.02 -12.09
C LEU A 93 11.87 8.92 -13.10
N ARG A 94 10.54 8.79 -13.15
CA ARG A 94 9.66 9.70 -13.89
C ARG A 94 9.00 10.66 -12.92
N ARG A 95 9.17 11.96 -13.16
CA ARG A 95 8.42 13.00 -12.43
C ARG A 95 7.19 13.38 -13.23
N VAL A 96 6.00 13.29 -12.60
CA VAL A 96 4.72 13.67 -13.21
C VAL A 96 4.01 14.64 -12.29
N ASP A 97 3.94 15.91 -12.64
CA ASP A 97 3.21 16.90 -11.87
C ASP A 97 1.70 16.71 -12.07
N LEU A 98 0.98 16.43 -10.99
CA LEU A 98 -0.47 16.21 -11.02
C LEU A 98 -1.28 17.48 -10.84
N ALA A 99 -0.65 18.61 -10.44
CA ALA A 99 -1.38 19.83 -10.14
C ALA A 99 -2.25 20.34 -11.30
N PRO A 100 -1.76 20.41 -12.56
CA PRO A 100 -2.59 20.86 -13.69
C PRO A 100 -3.82 19.96 -13.93
N ALA A 101 -3.65 18.65 -13.81
CA ALA A 101 -4.76 17.69 -14.00
C ALA A 101 -5.79 17.83 -12.88
N LEU A 102 -5.36 18.01 -11.64
CA LEU A 102 -6.25 18.19 -10.50
C LEU A 102 -7.00 19.52 -10.55
N GLU A 103 -6.38 20.58 -11.03
CA GLU A 103 -7.05 21.87 -11.25
C GLU A 103 -8.13 21.77 -12.33
N SER A 104 -7.83 21.07 -13.43
CA SER A 104 -8.81 20.81 -14.48
C SER A 104 -9.99 19.97 -13.98
N LEU A 105 -9.72 18.92 -13.20
CA LEU A 105 -10.77 18.10 -12.59
C LEU A 105 -11.61 18.91 -11.60
N ALA A 106 -10.97 19.72 -10.76
CA ALA A 106 -11.66 20.60 -9.81
C ALA A 106 -12.63 21.58 -10.53
N ALA A 107 -12.20 22.12 -11.67
CA ALA A 107 -13.06 23.00 -12.48
C ALA A 107 -14.24 22.27 -13.16
N CYS A 108 -14.14 20.97 -13.39
CA CYS A 108 -15.18 20.14 -13.99
C CYS A 108 -16.23 19.62 -13.00
N ILE A 109 -15.92 19.60 -11.68
CA ILE A 109 -16.81 19.08 -10.66
C ILE A 109 -17.60 20.24 -10.04
N PRO A 110 -18.95 20.31 -10.23
CA PRO A 110 -19.73 21.47 -9.80
C PRO A 110 -19.63 21.80 -8.31
N ASP A 111 -19.59 20.75 -7.47
CA ASP A 111 -19.58 20.89 -6.01
C ASP A 111 -18.17 20.69 -5.41
N PHE A 112 -17.11 20.89 -6.19
CA PHE A 112 -15.76 20.73 -5.70
C PHE A 112 -15.43 21.78 -4.64
N SER A 113 -14.95 21.31 -3.48
CA SER A 113 -14.42 22.16 -2.42
C SER A 113 -13.02 21.75 -2.02
N ARG A 114 -12.09 22.68 -2.01
CA ARG A 114 -10.73 22.48 -1.46
C ARG A 114 -10.73 22.35 0.07
N GLU A 115 -11.78 22.81 0.73
CA GLU A 115 -11.97 22.71 2.19
C GLU A 115 -12.32 21.28 2.60
N ASP A 116 -12.95 20.52 1.70
CA ASP A 116 -13.14 19.08 1.89
C ASP A 116 -11.82 18.33 1.59
N ARG A 117 -10.91 18.43 2.55
CA ARG A 117 -9.55 17.89 2.44
C ARG A 117 -9.52 16.39 2.17
N VAL A 118 -10.50 15.64 2.70
CA VAL A 118 -10.56 14.18 2.53
C VAL A 118 -10.97 13.84 1.11
N ALA A 119 -12.02 14.46 0.57
CA ALA A 119 -12.48 14.21 -0.79
C ALA A 119 -11.43 14.66 -1.82
N ALA A 120 -10.89 15.88 -1.67
CA ALA A 120 -9.87 16.42 -2.56
C ALA A 120 -8.56 15.61 -2.51
N GLY A 121 -8.11 15.23 -1.31
CA GLY A 121 -6.94 14.37 -1.13
C GLY A 121 -7.11 12.99 -1.76
N ASN A 122 -8.25 12.35 -1.53
CA ASN A 122 -8.56 11.05 -2.13
C ASN A 122 -8.66 11.11 -3.67
N LEU A 123 -9.16 12.22 -4.23
CA LEU A 123 -9.13 12.46 -5.67
C LEU A 123 -7.69 12.48 -6.20
N ALA A 124 -6.80 13.22 -5.55
CA ALA A 124 -5.39 13.29 -5.94
C ALA A 124 -4.69 11.91 -5.91
N VAL A 125 -4.98 11.09 -4.89
CA VAL A 125 -4.43 9.73 -4.77
C VAL A 125 -4.92 8.84 -5.92
N ARG A 126 -6.20 8.94 -6.32
CA ARG A 126 -6.74 8.17 -7.45
C ARG A 126 -6.17 8.62 -8.79
N VAL A 127 -5.96 9.92 -8.99
CA VAL A 127 -5.28 10.43 -10.19
C VAL A 127 -3.83 9.92 -10.25
N ARG A 128 -3.12 9.90 -9.12
CA ARG A 128 -1.79 9.31 -9.04
C ARG A 128 -1.79 7.85 -9.47
N MET A 129 -2.73 7.07 -8.96
CA MET A 129 -2.85 5.65 -9.33
C MET A 129 -3.13 5.47 -10.83
N ALA A 130 -3.99 6.29 -11.43
CA ALA A 130 -4.24 6.26 -12.87
C ALA A 130 -2.96 6.50 -13.69
N VAL A 131 -2.07 7.38 -13.22
CA VAL A 131 -0.76 7.62 -13.86
C VAL A 131 0.15 6.40 -13.73
N LEU A 132 0.19 5.72 -12.57
CA LEU A 132 0.97 4.49 -12.41
C LEU A 132 0.49 3.41 -13.38
N TYR A 133 -0.81 3.18 -13.48
CA TYR A 133 -1.39 2.22 -14.42
C TYR A 133 -1.21 2.62 -15.89
N TYR A 134 -1.18 3.92 -16.21
CA TYR A 134 -0.81 4.35 -17.56
C TYR A 134 0.59 3.87 -17.94
N TYR A 135 1.57 4.03 -17.03
CA TYR A 135 2.93 3.53 -17.31
C TYR A 135 3.00 2.01 -17.32
N ALA A 136 2.29 1.34 -16.43
CA ALA A 136 2.22 -0.12 -16.40
C ALA A 136 1.70 -0.67 -17.74
N ASN A 137 0.59 -0.15 -18.23
CA ASN A 137 0.01 -0.55 -19.50
C ASN A 137 0.94 -0.21 -20.69
N LYS A 138 1.53 1.00 -20.67
CA LYS A 138 2.42 1.46 -21.75
C LYS A 138 3.64 0.56 -21.93
N TYR A 139 4.18 0.05 -20.82
CA TYR A 139 5.43 -0.73 -20.85
C TYR A 139 5.22 -2.23 -20.65
N GLY A 140 3.97 -2.70 -20.48
CA GLY A 140 3.66 -4.09 -20.17
C GLY A 140 4.20 -4.53 -18.81
N MET A 141 4.03 -3.68 -17.81
CA MET A 141 4.49 -3.86 -16.42
C MET A 141 3.31 -3.98 -15.45
N LEU A 142 3.59 -4.41 -14.22
CA LEU A 142 2.62 -4.45 -13.12
C LEU A 142 2.85 -3.27 -12.15
N VAL A 143 1.78 -2.79 -11.53
CA VAL A 143 1.87 -1.80 -10.44
C VAL A 143 2.12 -2.53 -9.12
N LEU A 144 3.23 -2.21 -8.45
CA LEU A 144 3.48 -2.65 -7.09
C LEU A 144 2.93 -1.62 -6.11
N GLY A 145 2.00 -2.05 -5.28
CA GLY A 145 1.47 -1.26 -4.17
C GLY A 145 2.46 -1.19 -3.01
N THR A 146 2.37 -0.11 -2.28
CA THR A 146 3.28 0.19 -1.17
C THR A 146 2.61 0.15 0.19
N SER A 147 1.35 -0.32 0.26
CA SER A 147 0.63 -0.47 1.53
C SER A 147 1.23 -1.60 2.37
N ASP A 148 1.46 -1.32 3.63
CA ASP A 148 1.92 -2.27 4.62
C ASP A 148 0.78 -2.93 5.39
N ARG A 149 1.10 -3.89 6.28
CA ARG A 149 0.10 -4.62 7.07
C ARG A 149 -0.70 -3.71 8.00
N SER A 150 -0.05 -2.75 8.63
CA SER A 150 -0.69 -1.82 9.56
C SER A 150 -1.74 -0.96 8.85
N GLU A 151 -1.37 -0.40 7.69
CA GLU A 151 -2.27 0.40 6.86
C GLU A 151 -3.45 -0.42 6.37
N LEU A 152 -3.21 -1.64 5.90
CA LEU A 152 -4.27 -2.53 5.43
C LEU A 152 -5.23 -2.91 6.55
N LEU A 153 -4.74 -3.33 7.73
CA LEU A 153 -5.59 -3.71 8.85
C LEU A 153 -6.42 -2.53 9.38
N LEU A 154 -5.87 -1.32 9.38
CA LEU A 154 -6.59 -0.10 9.76
C LEU A 154 -7.50 0.44 8.66
N GLY A 155 -7.37 -0.06 7.43
CA GLY A 155 -7.97 0.56 6.24
C GLY A 155 -7.49 1.98 6.01
N TYR A 156 -6.24 2.27 6.38
CA TYR A 156 -5.62 3.59 6.25
C TYR A 156 -4.99 3.76 4.87
N PHE A 157 -5.84 3.76 3.88
CA PHE A 157 -5.52 3.97 2.46
C PHE A 157 -6.76 4.47 1.71
N THR A 158 -6.56 5.04 0.54
CA THR A 158 -7.64 5.43 -0.37
C THR A 158 -8.04 4.23 -1.23
N LYS A 159 -9.28 3.76 -1.06
CA LYS A 159 -9.83 2.68 -1.90
C LYS A 159 -9.80 3.09 -3.38
N TYR A 160 -9.25 2.23 -4.23
CA TYR A 160 -9.01 2.50 -5.66
C TYR A 160 -8.02 3.65 -5.94
N GLY A 161 -7.28 4.08 -4.93
CA GLY A 161 -6.13 4.94 -5.05
C GLY A 161 -4.85 4.16 -4.76
N ASP A 162 -4.14 4.48 -3.68
CA ASP A 162 -2.99 3.70 -3.20
C ASP A 162 -3.34 2.28 -2.74
N GLY A 163 -4.61 2.01 -2.41
CA GLY A 163 -5.12 0.65 -2.20
C GLY A 163 -5.33 -0.16 -3.49
N ALA A 164 -5.13 0.42 -4.68
CA ALA A 164 -5.19 -0.30 -5.95
C ALA A 164 -3.78 -0.62 -6.42
N ALA A 165 -3.52 -1.91 -6.63
CA ALA A 165 -2.25 -2.42 -7.13
C ALA A 165 -2.46 -3.81 -7.71
N ASP A 166 -1.55 -4.27 -8.58
CA ASP A 166 -1.55 -5.65 -9.06
C ASP A 166 -0.92 -6.58 -8.02
N VAL A 167 0.05 -6.07 -7.27
CA VAL A 167 0.82 -6.81 -6.25
C VAL A 167 1.12 -5.89 -5.07
N MET A 168 1.06 -6.41 -3.85
CA MET A 168 1.40 -5.69 -2.61
C MET A 168 2.51 -6.40 -1.84
N PRO A 169 3.79 -6.19 -2.20
CA PRO A 169 4.91 -6.99 -1.70
C PRO A 169 5.13 -6.87 -0.20
N ILE A 170 4.88 -5.70 0.39
CA ILE A 170 5.13 -5.42 1.81
C ILE A 170 3.87 -5.51 2.68
N ALA A 171 2.75 -6.02 2.13
CA ALA A 171 1.47 -6.17 2.85
C ALA A 171 1.52 -7.08 4.09
N GLY A 172 2.57 -7.88 4.22
CA GLY A 172 2.82 -8.73 5.39
C GLY A 172 3.67 -8.08 6.48
N LEU A 173 4.27 -6.91 6.24
CA LEU A 173 5.14 -6.21 7.19
C LEU A 173 4.37 -5.12 7.95
N TYR A 174 4.47 -5.11 9.28
CA TYR A 174 3.99 -3.99 10.09
C TYR A 174 4.87 -2.75 9.86
N LYS A 175 4.34 -1.54 10.10
CA LYS A 175 5.09 -0.28 9.88
C LYS A 175 6.44 -0.27 10.61
N VAL A 176 6.49 -0.75 11.85
CA VAL A 176 7.76 -0.84 12.59
C VAL A 176 8.73 -1.84 11.94
N GLN A 177 8.23 -2.90 11.32
CA GLN A 177 9.03 -3.85 10.55
C GLN A 177 9.49 -3.29 9.20
N VAL A 178 8.64 -2.48 8.53
CA VAL A 178 9.05 -1.77 7.31
C VAL A 178 10.18 -0.78 7.59
N ARG A 179 10.10 -0.04 8.71
CA ARG A 179 11.18 0.86 9.14
C ARG A 179 12.49 0.09 9.40
N GLU A 180 12.42 -1.07 10.05
CA GLU A 180 13.60 -1.91 10.28
C GLU A 180 14.14 -2.52 8.98
N MET A 181 13.27 -2.98 8.07
CA MET A 181 13.67 -3.45 6.74
C MET A 181 14.39 -2.34 5.96
N ALA A 182 13.89 -1.10 6.02
CA ALA A 182 14.55 0.04 5.38
C ALA A 182 15.96 0.28 5.92
N ARG A 183 16.20 0.16 7.25
CA ARG A 183 17.53 0.26 7.85
C ARG A 183 18.46 -0.83 7.30
N ARG A 184 18.00 -2.06 7.26
CA ARG A 184 18.78 -3.21 6.75
C ARG A 184 19.08 -3.12 5.27
N LEU A 185 18.26 -2.39 4.51
CA LEU A 185 18.48 -2.10 3.09
C LEU A 185 19.35 -0.85 2.86
N GLY A 186 19.86 -0.20 3.93
CA GLY A 186 20.74 0.97 3.84
C GLY A 186 20.04 2.30 3.68
N PHE A 187 18.74 2.40 4.06
CA PHE A 187 17.94 3.63 4.00
C PHE A 187 17.64 4.20 5.39
N GLU A 188 18.65 4.32 6.25
CA GLU A 188 18.54 4.74 7.65
C GLU A 188 17.77 6.05 7.83
N ARG A 189 18.11 7.07 7.02
CA ARG A 189 17.46 8.38 7.09
C ARG A 189 15.96 8.30 6.75
N ILE A 190 15.59 7.50 5.77
CA ILE A 190 14.19 7.32 5.35
C ILE A 190 13.42 6.51 6.41
N ALA A 191 14.06 5.53 7.04
CA ALA A 191 13.48 4.74 8.12
C ALA A 191 13.04 5.59 9.33
N GLY A 192 13.78 6.67 9.62
CA GLY A 192 13.46 7.62 10.70
C GLY A 192 12.44 8.70 10.35
N LYS A 193 11.98 8.77 9.11
CA LYS A 193 11.05 9.80 8.65
C LYS A 193 9.63 9.54 9.15
N PRO A 194 8.89 10.56 9.65
CA PRO A 194 7.49 10.41 10.01
C PRO A 194 6.63 9.94 8.83
N SER A 195 5.74 8.99 9.08
CA SER A 195 4.80 8.50 8.08
C SER A 195 3.74 9.56 7.76
N SER A 196 3.49 9.81 6.49
CA SER A 196 2.52 10.81 6.06
C SER A 196 1.96 10.50 4.67
N PRO A 197 0.63 10.51 4.49
CA PRO A 197 0.01 10.40 3.16
C PRO A 197 0.12 11.69 2.34
N ARG A 198 0.57 12.80 2.94
CA ARG A 198 0.78 14.11 2.27
C ARG A 198 -0.45 14.61 1.50
N LEU A 199 -1.65 14.41 2.04
CA LEU A 199 -2.88 14.89 1.39
C LEU A 199 -3.10 16.39 1.56
N TRP A 200 -2.54 16.97 2.63
CA TRP A 200 -2.52 18.41 2.93
C TRP A 200 -1.25 18.79 3.69
N PRO A 201 -0.90 20.09 3.77
CA PRO A 201 0.27 20.54 4.53
C PRO A 201 0.21 20.14 6.00
N GLY A 202 1.32 19.61 6.53
CA GLY A 202 1.42 19.18 7.93
C GLY A 202 0.70 17.88 8.26
N HIS A 203 0.11 17.18 7.29
CA HIS A 203 -0.54 15.90 7.52
C HIS A 203 0.47 14.83 7.94
N THR A 204 0.20 14.16 9.07
CA THR A 204 0.94 12.97 9.52
C THR A 204 -0.04 11.84 9.79
N ALA A 205 0.38 10.61 9.49
CA ALA A 205 -0.45 9.44 9.74
C ALA A 205 -0.77 9.27 11.23
N GLU A 206 0.22 9.47 12.08
CA GLU A 206 0.11 9.29 13.53
C GLU A 206 -0.86 10.29 14.18
N ALA A 207 -0.88 11.55 13.69
CA ALA A 207 -1.85 12.54 14.16
C ALA A 207 -3.29 12.18 13.76
N GLU A 208 -3.50 11.63 12.56
CA GLU A 208 -4.82 11.19 12.11
C GLU A 208 -5.25 9.87 12.76
N LEU A 209 -4.32 8.96 13.00
CA LEU A 209 -4.57 7.67 13.67
C LEU A 209 -4.79 7.81 15.17
N GLY A 210 -4.31 8.90 15.77
CA GLY A 210 -4.43 9.19 17.21
C GLY A 210 -3.39 8.49 18.10
N ALA A 211 -2.45 7.74 17.49
CA ALA A 211 -1.33 7.10 18.20
C ALA A 211 -0.18 6.81 17.22
N PRO A 212 1.07 6.71 17.71
CA PRO A 212 2.21 6.29 16.89
C PRO A 212 2.15 4.80 16.57
N TYR A 213 2.78 4.41 15.46
CA TYR A 213 2.84 3.01 15.03
C TYR A 213 3.55 2.10 16.03
N GLU A 214 4.45 2.63 16.83
CA GLU A 214 5.10 1.93 17.95
C GLU A 214 4.11 1.42 19.02
N ILE A 215 2.91 2.01 19.07
CA ILE A 215 1.80 1.58 19.95
C ILE A 215 0.76 0.80 19.13
N ILE A 216 0.45 1.24 17.92
CA ILE A 216 -0.57 0.62 17.06
C ILE A 216 -0.17 -0.80 16.66
N ASP A 217 1.07 -1.00 16.21
CA ASP A 217 1.52 -2.29 15.65
C ASP A 217 1.52 -3.43 16.68
N PRO A 218 1.95 -3.24 17.95
CA PRO A 218 1.77 -4.25 18.99
C PRO A 218 0.30 -4.66 19.22
N ILE A 219 -0.62 -3.70 19.17
CA ILE A 219 -2.06 -3.97 19.29
C ILE A 219 -2.54 -4.83 18.13
N LEU A 220 -2.20 -4.42 16.89
CA LEU A 220 -2.57 -5.16 15.68
C LEU A 220 -1.96 -6.56 15.66
N PHE A 221 -0.68 -6.69 16.01
CA PHE A 221 0.01 -7.98 16.08
C PHE A 221 -0.65 -8.90 17.11
N THR A 222 -0.95 -8.38 18.30
CA THR A 222 -1.61 -9.15 19.37
C THR A 222 -2.99 -9.64 18.95
N LEU A 223 -3.75 -8.81 18.21
CA LEU A 223 -5.09 -9.16 17.72
C LEU A 223 -5.07 -10.17 16.57
N TYR A 224 -4.25 -9.90 15.55
CA TYR A 224 -4.38 -10.58 14.26
C TYR A 224 -3.37 -11.70 14.05
N ASP A 225 -2.18 -11.64 14.66
CA ASP A 225 -1.16 -12.68 14.52
C ASP A 225 -1.07 -13.58 15.75
N ALA A 226 -1.15 -13.02 16.96
CA ALA A 226 -1.21 -13.82 18.19
C ALA A 226 -2.63 -14.35 18.52
N GLY A 227 -3.67 -13.84 17.85
CA GLY A 227 -5.04 -14.32 17.98
C GLY A 227 -5.65 -14.08 19.38
N VAL A 228 -5.16 -13.06 20.10
CA VAL A 228 -5.67 -12.73 21.44
C VAL A 228 -7.04 -12.08 21.31
N PRO A 229 -8.05 -12.53 22.11
CA PRO A 229 -9.39 -11.95 22.08
C PRO A 229 -9.40 -10.43 22.30
N PRO A 230 -10.24 -9.68 21.55
CA PRO A 230 -10.30 -8.22 21.64
C PRO A 230 -10.50 -7.69 23.06
N GLU A 231 -11.28 -8.37 23.89
CA GLU A 231 -11.57 -7.96 25.28
C GLU A 231 -10.32 -7.98 26.15
N ILE A 232 -9.41 -8.91 25.89
CA ILE A 232 -8.12 -8.99 26.58
C ILE A 232 -7.20 -7.86 26.08
N VAL A 233 -7.15 -7.64 24.78
CA VAL A 233 -6.33 -6.58 24.17
C VAL A 233 -6.79 -5.20 24.66
N MET A 234 -8.09 -4.93 24.71
CA MET A 234 -8.65 -3.69 25.24
C MET A 234 -8.26 -3.46 26.70
N ARG A 235 -8.26 -4.52 27.51
CA ARG A 235 -7.84 -4.42 28.92
C ARG A 235 -6.35 -4.12 29.08
N GLU A 236 -5.51 -4.72 28.25
CA GLU A 236 -4.04 -4.60 28.36
C GLU A 236 -3.51 -3.28 27.76
N TYR A 237 -4.08 -2.81 26.65
CA TYR A 237 -3.62 -1.60 25.92
C TYR A 237 -4.51 -0.37 26.17
N GLY A 238 -5.66 -0.54 26.85
CA GLY A 238 -6.55 0.56 27.21
C GLY A 238 -7.22 1.25 26.02
N PRO A 239 -7.55 2.55 26.13
CA PRO A 239 -8.37 3.28 25.15
C PRO A 239 -7.81 3.30 23.72
N VAL A 240 -6.49 3.14 23.55
CA VAL A 240 -5.88 3.11 22.23
C VAL A 240 -6.29 1.85 21.48
N ALA A 241 -6.46 0.71 22.15
CA ALA A 241 -6.96 -0.51 21.54
C ALA A 241 -8.39 -0.34 21.02
N ASP A 242 -9.26 0.36 21.75
CA ASP A 242 -10.62 0.67 21.30
C ASP A 242 -10.61 1.49 20.01
N LEU A 243 -9.73 2.51 19.92
CA LEU A 243 -9.57 3.35 18.73
C LEU A 243 -9.10 2.52 17.53
N VAL A 244 -8.08 1.68 17.70
CA VAL A 244 -7.54 0.80 16.66
C VAL A 244 -8.61 -0.18 16.15
N LEU A 245 -9.32 -0.83 17.05
CA LEU A 245 -10.40 -1.78 16.71
C LEU A 245 -11.57 -1.10 16.00
N ALA A 246 -12.02 0.05 16.50
CA ALA A 246 -13.10 0.82 15.86
C ALA A 246 -12.73 1.21 14.44
N ARG A 247 -11.50 1.68 14.22
CA ARG A 247 -11.01 2.06 12.88
C ARG A 247 -10.91 0.86 11.95
N ALA A 248 -10.34 -0.25 12.41
CA ALA A 248 -10.23 -1.47 11.62
C ALA A 248 -11.62 -1.98 11.17
N ARG A 249 -12.60 -2.00 12.08
CA ARG A 249 -13.99 -2.42 11.78
C ARG A 249 -14.66 -1.49 10.77
N ALA A 250 -14.58 -0.18 10.98
CA ALA A 250 -15.20 0.83 10.11
C ALA A 250 -14.68 0.75 8.67
N ASN A 251 -13.41 0.42 8.49
CA ASN A 251 -12.74 0.39 7.18
C ASN A 251 -12.61 -1.00 6.54
N ALA A 252 -13.06 -2.07 7.21
CA ALA A 252 -12.92 -3.45 6.70
C ALA A 252 -13.49 -3.67 5.29
N HIS A 253 -14.49 -2.86 4.90
CA HIS A 253 -15.07 -2.90 3.54
C HIS A 253 -14.08 -2.52 2.44
N LYS A 254 -12.99 -1.79 2.77
CA LYS A 254 -11.99 -1.38 1.78
C LYS A 254 -11.13 -2.54 1.28
N LEU A 255 -10.96 -3.59 2.09
CA LEU A 255 -10.16 -4.78 1.79
C LEU A 255 -10.92 -5.84 0.98
N ARG A 256 -12.22 -5.64 0.81
CA ARG A 256 -13.05 -6.62 0.10
C ARG A 256 -13.32 -6.18 -1.33
N PRO A 257 -13.35 -7.11 -2.29
CA PRO A 257 -13.87 -6.79 -3.62
C PRO A 257 -15.32 -6.29 -3.50
N PRO A 258 -15.85 -5.55 -4.50
CA PRO A 258 -17.22 -5.10 -4.48
C PRO A 258 -18.18 -6.28 -4.24
N PRO A 259 -19.04 -6.23 -3.21
CA PRO A 259 -20.00 -7.30 -2.97
C PRO A 259 -21.02 -7.35 -4.09
N HIS A 260 -21.43 -8.55 -4.45
CA HIS A 260 -22.47 -8.81 -5.44
C HIS A 260 -23.48 -9.83 -4.90
N PRO A 261 -24.75 -9.81 -5.36
CA PRO A 261 -25.73 -10.80 -4.94
C PRO A 261 -25.36 -12.20 -5.46
N ASP A 262 -25.64 -13.23 -4.64
CA ASP A 262 -25.57 -14.61 -5.11
C ASP A 262 -26.82 -14.93 -5.95
N LEU A 263 -26.61 -15.16 -7.25
CA LEU A 263 -27.67 -15.54 -8.19
C LEU A 263 -27.76 -17.07 -8.39
N THR A 264 -27.00 -17.86 -7.65
CA THR A 264 -27.05 -19.34 -7.74
C THR A 264 -28.48 -19.89 -7.58
N PRO A 265 -29.31 -19.41 -6.63
CA PRO A 265 -30.67 -19.90 -6.50
C PRO A 265 -31.60 -19.61 -7.70
N ALA A 266 -31.25 -18.60 -8.50
CA ALA A 266 -32.02 -18.22 -9.70
C ALA A 266 -31.54 -18.93 -10.98
N ARG A 267 -30.43 -19.66 -10.94
CA ARG A 267 -29.87 -20.37 -12.10
C ARG A 267 -30.68 -21.63 -12.38
N ARG A 268 -31.11 -21.81 -13.63
CA ARG A 268 -31.74 -23.04 -14.08
C ARG A 268 -30.67 -24.09 -14.42
N PRO A 269 -30.91 -25.38 -14.16
CA PRO A 269 -30.02 -26.45 -14.61
C PRO A 269 -29.83 -26.39 -16.13
N ILE A 270 -28.59 -26.37 -16.60
CA ILE A 270 -28.29 -26.53 -18.01
C ILE A 270 -28.21 -28.04 -18.27
N THR A 271 -29.19 -28.60 -19.00
CA THR A 271 -29.08 -29.95 -19.50
C THR A 271 -28.13 -29.92 -20.70
N PRO A 272 -26.96 -30.56 -20.64
CA PRO A 272 -26.09 -30.62 -21.83
C PRO A 272 -26.87 -31.25 -22.99
N ALA A 273 -26.88 -30.60 -24.14
CA ALA A 273 -27.41 -31.23 -25.36
C ALA A 273 -26.70 -32.57 -25.54
N ARG A 274 -27.47 -33.66 -25.68
CA ARG A 274 -26.90 -34.98 -25.99
C ARG A 274 -26.09 -34.78 -27.25
N SER A 275 -24.80 -35.09 -27.19
CA SER A 275 -23.97 -35.17 -28.40
C SER A 275 -24.59 -36.22 -29.31
N THR A 276 -25.26 -35.79 -30.33
CA THR A 276 -25.56 -36.67 -31.50
C THR A 276 -24.20 -37.05 -32.06
N SER A 277 -23.75 -38.25 -31.74
CA SER A 277 -22.65 -38.89 -32.41
C SER A 277 -23.03 -38.98 -33.89
N VAL A 278 -22.48 -38.07 -34.68
CA VAL A 278 -22.45 -38.25 -36.16
C VAL A 278 -21.48 -39.39 -36.38
N GLN A 279 -22.00 -40.57 -36.59
CA GLN A 279 -21.21 -41.66 -37.21
C GLN A 279 -20.88 -41.23 -38.63
N LEU A 280 -19.58 -41.03 -38.87
CA LEU A 280 -18.99 -40.96 -40.23
C LEU A 280 -18.79 -42.39 -40.74
#